data_8a0b7a0f7bf8d89d2f3754c814f24651
#
_entry.id   8a0b7a0f7bf8d89d2f3754c814f24651
#
_cell.length_a   1.000
_cell.length_b   1.000
_cell.length_c   1.000
_cell.angle_alpha   90.00
_cell.angle_beta   90.00
_cell.angle_gamma   90.00
#
_symmetry.space_group_name_H-M   'P 1'
#
loop_
_entity.id
_entity.type
_entity.pdbx_description
1 polymer ?
#
loop_
_entity_poly.entity_id
_entity_poly.type
_entity_poly.pdbx_seq_one_letter_code
_entity_poly.pdbx_strand_id
1 'polypeptide(L)'
;MGGLVTEAEMNLTTHKKFKGDRLMPWGKGTVVTDAKGYVFLCGNTATVDDYDPSRHKGGAIGDPATQWRAILANFKADLEELGSSLDHLVKVTFYVKGPFPTGGVLSSPNFRLDVLDEFFAEHCPKHCSYNNPPPSEVIGVAALAQPDLVVELVVIAALPD
;
A
#
# COMPACT_ATOMS: atom_id res chain seq x y z
N MET A 1 19.16 40.93 -14.16
CA MET A 1 17.77 40.60 -13.80
C MET A 1 17.69 39.08 -13.76
N GLY A 2 17.81 38.48 -12.58
CA GLY A 2 17.62 37.04 -12.39
C GLY A 2 16.12 36.78 -12.28
N GLY A 3 15.52 36.17 -13.30
CA GLY A 3 14.15 35.67 -13.18
C GLY A 3 14.11 34.63 -12.10
N LEU A 4 13.25 34.81 -11.13
CA LEU A 4 12.84 33.75 -10.18
C LEU A 4 12.25 32.63 -11.02
N VAL A 5 13.00 31.56 -11.22
CA VAL A 5 12.44 30.27 -11.65
C VAL A 5 11.65 29.77 -10.44
N THR A 6 10.34 29.95 -10.45
CA THR A 6 9.47 29.24 -9.51
C THR A 6 9.62 27.77 -9.83
N GLU A 7 10.20 26.99 -8.92
CA GLU A 7 10.18 25.54 -9.00
C GLU A 7 8.71 25.11 -9.12
N ALA A 8 8.42 24.25 -10.09
CA ALA A 8 7.06 23.75 -10.27
C ALA A 8 6.73 22.79 -9.10
N GLU A 9 5.62 23.05 -8.44
CA GLU A 9 5.15 22.24 -7.33
C GLU A 9 4.69 20.87 -7.84
N MET A 10 5.04 19.80 -7.13
CA MET A 10 4.62 18.43 -7.49
C MET A 10 3.10 18.35 -7.61
N ASN A 11 2.63 17.73 -8.68
CA ASN A 11 1.21 17.42 -8.87
C ASN A 11 1.01 15.90 -8.99
N LEU A 12 0.14 15.35 -8.15
CA LEU A 12 -0.26 13.96 -8.17
C LEU A 12 -1.77 13.87 -8.39
N THR A 13 -2.19 13.24 -9.48
CA THR A 13 -3.59 13.05 -9.84
C THR A 13 -3.91 11.57 -9.98
N THR A 14 -4.76 11.04 -9.12
CA THR A 14 -5.31 9.69 -9.24
C THR A 14 -6.57 9.70 -10.12
N HIS A 15 -6.54 8.93 -11.18
CA HIS A 15 -7.66 8.77 -12.10
C HIS A 15 -8.59 7.66 -11.62
N LYS A 16 -9.87 7.97 -11.50
CA LYS A 16 -10.91 7.01 -11.11
C LYS A 16 -11.17 5.99 -12.22
N LYS A 17 -11.47 4.76 -11.82
CA LYS A 17 -11.88 3.70 -12.75
C LYS A 17 -13.37 3.43 -12.62
N PHE A 18 -14.05 3.33 -13.75
CA PHE A 18 -15.47 3.00 -13.83
C PHE A 18 -15.68 1.74 -14.68
N LYS A 19 -16.71 0.97 -14.33
CA LYS A 19 -17.29 -0.08 -15.16
C LYS A 19 -18.77 0.25 -15.38
N GLY A 20 -19.10 0.79 -16.57
CA GLY A 20 -20.33 1.54 -16.77
C GLY A 20 -20.35 2.76 -15.85
N ASP A 21 -21.46 2.98 -15.15
CA ASP A 21 -21.61 4.08 -14.17
C ASP A 21 -21.11 3.74 -12.75
N ARG A 22 -20.63 2.51 -12.53
CA ARG A 22 -20.15 2.07 -11.24
C ARG A 22 -18.69 2.42 -11.03
N LEU A 23 -18.39 3.22 -9.99
CA LEU A 23 -17.04 3.45 -9.52
C LEU A 23 -16.44 2.13 -8.98
N MET A 24 -15.23 1.82 -9.42
CA MET A 24 -14.47 0.66 -8.91
C MET A 24 -13.69 1.06 -7.66
N PRO A 25 -13.49 0.14 -6.69
CA PRO A 25 -12.74 0.42 -5.47
C PRO A 25 -11.20 0.41 -5.66
N TRP A 26 -10.75 0.72 -6.87
CA TRP A 26 -9.33 0.92 -7.21
C TRP A 26 -9.21 1.96 -8.31
N GLY A 27 -8.12 2.73 -8.30
CA GLY A 27 -7.83 3.75 -9.30
C GLY A 27 -7.49 3.15 -10.66
N LYS A 28 -7.74 3.90 -11.72
CA LYS A 28 -7.30 3.58 -13.08
C LYS A 28 -5.78 3.72 -13.23
N GLY A 29 -5.23 4.72 -12.60
CA GLY A 29 -3.81 5.07 -12.63
C GLY A 29 -3.54 6.39 -11.94
N THR A 30 -2.29 6.67 -11.66
CA THR A 30 -1.82 7.94 -11.12
C THR A 30 -0.90 8.62 -12.13
N VAL A 31 -1.10 9.91 -12.35
CA VAL A 31 -0.18 10.78 -13.10
C VAL A 31 0.54 11.64 -12.08
N VAL A 32 1.86 11.67 -12.17
CA VAL A 32 2.73 12.51 -11.33
C VAL A 32 3.56 13.39 -12.24
N THR A 33 3.55 14.69 -11.98
CA THR A 33 4.43 15.68 -12.64
C THR A 33 5.24 16.42 -11.60
N ASP A 34 6.43 16.82 -11.97
CA ASP A 34 7.34 17.67 -11.17
C ASP A 34 7.71 17.04 -9.79
N ALA A 35 7.69 15.71 -9.69
CA ALA A 35 8.20 15.00 -8.51
C ALA A 35 9.74 15.08 -8.47
N LYS A 36 10.34 15.30 -7.30
CA LYS A 36 11.79 15.21 -7.10
C LYS A 36 12.34 13.80 -7.26
N GLY A 37 11.50 12.80 -7.06
CA GLY A 37 11.86 11.40 -7.18
C GLY A 37 10.73 10.49 -6.78
N TYR A 38 11.06 9.22 -6.57
CA TYR A 38 10.13 8.19 -6.15
C TYR A 38 10.72 7.33 -5.06
N VAL A 39 9.87 6.92 -4.13
CA VAL A 39 10.16 5.89 -3.13
C VAL A 39 9.62 4.57 -3.65
N PHE A 40 10.46 3.55 -3.67
CA PHE A 40 10.09 2.17 -3.95
C PHE A 40 10.31 1.39 -2.66
N LEU A 41 9.26 1.19 -1.87
CA LEU A 41 9.38 0.37 -0.67
C LEU A 41 9.53 -1.09 -1.06
N CYS A 42 10.46 -1.77 -0.41
CA CYS A 42 10.53 -3.24 -0.49
C CYS A 42 9.28 -3.88 0.13
N GLY A 43 9.08 -5.17 -0.12
CA GLY A 43 7.98 -5.91 0.49
C GLY A 43 7.99 -5.75 2.02
N ASN A 44 6.91 -5.21 2.56
CA ASN A 44 6.72 -5.05 4.00
C ASN A 44 5.81 -6.17 4.51
N THR A 45 6.22 -6.81 5.58
CA THR A 45 5.51 -7.90 6.23
C THR A 45 5.40 -7.66 7.73
N ALA A 46 4.38 -8.25 8.35
CA ALA A 46 4.21 -8.20 9.78
C ALA A 46 5.15 -9.23 10.45
N THR A 47 6.31 -8.77 10.88
CA THR A 47 7.26 -9.58 11.66
C THR A 47 7.33 -9.09 13.11
N VAL A 48 7.74 -9.98 13.99
CA VAL A 48 8.00 -9.62 15.39
C VAL A 48 9.36 -8.94 15.56
N ASP A 49 9.51 -8.13 16.60
CA ASP A 49 10.74 -7.36 16.87
C ASP A 49 11.98 -8.23 17.08
N ASP A 50 11.81 -9.48 17.47
CA ASP A 50 12.88 -10.43 17.71
C ASP A 50 13.25 -11.27 16.47
N TYR A 51 12.87 -10.83 15.28
CA TYR A 51 13.22 -11.50 14.04
C TYR A 51 14.75 -11.59 13.85
N ASP A 52 15.25 -12.82 13.74
CA ASP A 52 16.67 -13.10 13.48
C ASP A 52 16.87 -13.40 11.98
N PRO A 53 17.39 -12.44 11.21
CA PRO A 53 17.57 -12.61 9.76
C PRO A 53 18.62 -13.69 9.42
N SER A 54 19.57 -13.98 10.32
CA SER A 54 20.59 -15.00 10.08
C SER A 54 20.03 -16.42 10.12
N ARG A 55 18.94 -16.61 10.81
CA ARG A 55 18.27 -17.90 11.00
C ARG A 55 16.94 -17.99 10.27
N HIS A 56 16.49 -16.90 9.67
CA HIS A 56 15.11 -16.75 9.14
C HIS A 56 14.06 -17.20 10.16
N LYS A 57 14.28 -16.84 11.43
CA LYS A 57 13.41 -17.15 12.57
C LYS A 57 12.81 -15.87 13.13
N GLY A 58 11.70 -16.01 13.72
CA GLY A 58 10.81 -14.97 14.16
C GLY A 58 9.48 -15.17 13.47
N GLY A 59 8.41 -15.13 14.22
CA GLY A 59 7.07 -15.39 13.72
C GLY A 59 6.44 -14.17 13.11
N ALA A 60 5.47 -14.38 12.26
CA ALA A 60 4.48 -13.38 11.95
C ALA A 60 3.62 -13.09 13.19
N ILE A 61 3.25 -11.85 13.39
CA ILE A 61 2.44 -11.45 14.53
C ILE A 61 0.96 -11.69 14.27
N GLY A 62 0.36 -12.54 15.09
CA GLY A 62 -1.07 -12.66 15.28
C GLY A 62 -1.86 -13.14 14.06
N ASP A 63 -3.14 -12.90 14.16
CA ASP A 63 -4.13 -13.21 13.14
C ASP A 63 -4.03 -12.28 11.90
N PRO A 64 -4.78 -12.55 10.84
CA PRO A 64 -4.72 -11.72 9.63
C PRO A 64 -4.97 -10.22 9.88
N ALA A 65 -5.92 -9.87 10.74
CA ALA A 65 -6.23 -8.47 11.04
C ALA A 65 -5.06 -7.76 11.74
N THR A 66 -4.42 -8.45 12.67
CA THR A 66 -3.23 -7.95 13.37
C THR A 66 -2.07 -7.73 12.40
N GLN A 67 -1.82 -8.69 11.49
CA GLN A 67 -0.79 -8.56 10.47
C GLN A 67 -1.07 -7.37 9.52
N TRP A 68 -2.31 -7.20 9.06
CA TRP A 68 -2.68 -6.07 8.22
C TRP A 68 -2.47 -4.73 8.92
N ARG A 69 -2.87 -4.59 10.18
CA ARG A 69 -2.64 -3.35 10.96
C ARG A 69 -1.16 -3.05 11.10
N ALA A 70 -0.35 -4.07 11.39
CA ALA A 70 1.09 -3.90 11.56
C ALA A 70 1.76 -3.43 10.27
N ILE A 71 1.51 -4.08 9.12
CA ILE A 71 2.14 -3.67 7.87
C ILE A 71 1.68 -2.29 7.39
N LEU A 72 0.41 -1.94 7.60
CA LEU A 72 -0.12 -0.63 7.24
C LEU A 72 0.51 0.49 8.09
N ALA A 73 0.71 0.25 9.38
CA ALA A 73 1.42 1.20 10.25
C ALA A 73 2.90 1.34 9.85
N ASN A 74 3.58 0.22 9.57
CA ASN A 74 4.98 0.20 9.17
C ASN A 74 5.19 0.97 7.86
N PHE A 75 4.40 0.67 6.81
CA PHE A 75 4.61 1.34 5.53
C PHE A 75 4.33 2.84 5.59
N LYS A 76 3.37 3.27 6.42
CA LYS A 76 3.16 4.70 6.68
C LYS A 76 4.40 5.34 7.29
N ALA A 77 4.96 4.71 8.33
CA ALA A 77 6.16 5.19 8.99
C ALA A 77 7.38 5.23 8.04
N ASP A 78 7.57 4.17 7.24
CA ASP A 78 8.66 4.09 6.25
C ASP A 78 8.55 5.18 5.18
N LEU A 79 7.34 5.48 4.69
CA LEU A 79 7.13 6.58 3.75
C LEU A 79 7.50 7.93 4.36
N GLU A 80 7.07 8.18 5.60
CA GLU A 80 7.37 9.42 6.32
C GLU A 80 8.87 9.58 6.59
N GLU A 81 9.56 8.50 6.99
CA GLU A 81 11.02 8.49 7.17
C GLU A 81 11.77 8.82 5.88
N LEU A 82 11.27 8.34 4.74
CA LEU A 82 11.87 8.56 3.43
C LEU A 82 11.42 9.88 2.75
N GLY A 83 10.70 10.73 3.46
CA GLY A 83 10.28 12.04 2.97
C GLY A 83 9.05 12.05 2.07
N SER A 84 8.26 10.97 2.09
CA SER A 84 6.99 10.87 1.37
C SER A 84 5.81 10.75 2.35
N SER A 85 4.63 10.39 1.85
CA SER A 85 3.45 10.16 2.67
C SER A 85 2.40 9.33 1.93
N LEU A 86 1.33 8.96 2.64
CA LEU A 86 0.17 8.30 2.05
C LEU A 86 -0.52 9.14 0.97
N ASP A 87 -0.46 10.45 1.07
CA ASP A 87 -1.03 11.38 0.09
C ASP A 87 -0.28 11.36 -1.25
N HIS A 88 0.92 10.81 -1.27
CA HIS A 88 1.77 10.73 -2.46
C HIS A 88 1.86 9.32 -3.06
N LEU A 89 0.95 8.43 -2.70
CA LEU A 89 0.89 7.07 -3.22
C LEU A 89 0.67 7.05 -4.73
N VAL A 90 1.56 6.39 -5.45
CA VAL A 90 1.49 6.15 -6.89
C VAL A 90 0.85 4.80 -7.18
N LYS A 91 1.27 3.76 -6.45
CA LYS A 91 0.76 2.40 -6.61
C LYS A 91 0.93 1.58 -5.33
N VAL A 92 -0.03 0.72 -5.08
CA VAL A 92 -0.01 -0.24 -3.97
C VAL A 92 -0.29 -1.64 -4.50
N THR A 93 0.51 -2.63 -4.11
CA THR A 93 0.31 -4.04 -4.45
C THR A 93 0.25 -4.87 -3.17
N PHE A 94 -0.86 -5.58 -3.00
CA PHE A 94 -1.06 -6.51 -1.89
C PHE A 94 -0.88 -7.94 -2.38
N TYR A 95 0.04 -8.67 -1.78
CA TYR A 95 0.20 -10.11 -1.96
C TYR A 95 -0.47 -10.82 -0.78
N VAL A 96 -1.50 -11.59 -1.07
CA VAL A 96 -2.31 -12.27 -0.06
C VAL A 96 -2.18 -13.77 -0.19
N LYS A 97 -1.76 -14.43 0.88
CA LYS A 97 -1.65 -15.90 0.92
C LYS A 97 -3.03 -16.54 1.01
N GLY A 98 -3.21 -17.67 0.29
CA GLY A 98 -4.40 -18.51 0.41
C GLY A 98 -4.69 -19.02 1.83
N PRO A 99 -5.80 -19.69 2.05
CA PRO A 99 -6.63 -20.32 1.02
C PRO A 99 -7.54 -19.37 0.24
N PHE A 100 -7.98 -19.80 -0.94
CA PHE A 100 -8.92 -19.07 -1.81
C PHE A 100 -10.17 -19.92 -2.04
N PRO A 101 -11.12 -19.95 -1.09
CA PRO A 101 -12.23 -20.90 -1.08
C PRO A 101 -13.11 -20.91 -2.33
N THR A 102 -13.24 -19.75 -2.99
CA THR A 102 -14.03 -19.61 -4.23
C THR A 102 -13.15 -19.35 -5.47
N GLY A 103 -11.84 -19.59 -5.36
CA GLY A 103 -10.87 -19.40 -6.44
C GLY A 103 -10.36 -17.97 -6.63
N GLY A 104 -10.99 -16.95 -6.05
CA GLY A 104 -10.56 -15.55 -6.11
C GLY A 104 -9.84 -15.10 -4.84
N VAL A 105 -8.83 -14.23 -4.97
CA VAL A 105 -8.05 -13.72 -3.83
C VAL A 105 -8.90 -12.99 -2.80
N LEU A 106 -9.94 -12.29 -3.22
CA LEU A 106 -10.86 -11.58 -2.33
C LEU A 106 -11.72 -12.52 -1.46
N SER A 107 -11.77 -13.82 -1.78
CA SER A 107 -12.44 -14.83 -0.95
C SER A 107 -11.57 -15.35 0.19
N SER A 108 -10.29 -14.98 0.22
CA SER A 108 -9.37 -15.40 1.27
C SER A 108 -9.76 -14.82 2.63
N PRO A 109 -9.80 -15.63 3.71
CA PRO A 109 -9.95 -15.10 5.06
C PRO A 109 -8.74 -14.23 5.49
N ASN A 110 -7.65 -14.31 4.74
CA ASN A 110 -6.46 -13.51 4.95
C ASN A 110 -6.54 -12.12 4.30
N PHE A 111 -7.52 -11.86 3.45
CA PHE A 111 -7.77 -10.52 2.90
C PHE A 111 -8.70 -9.72 3.82
N ARG A 112 -8.22 -8.60 4.33
CA ARG A 112 -8.92 -7.80 5.34
C ARG A 112 -9.22 -6.40 4.83
N LEU A 113 -10.23 -6.33 3.96
CA LEU A 113 -10.72 -5.06 3.41
C LEU A 113 -11.21 -4.11 4.52
N ASP A 114 -11.84 -4.64 5.56
CA ASP A 114 -12.30 -3.89 6.72
C ASP A 114 -11.16 -3.10 7.40
N VAL A 115 -10.01 -3.75 7.63
CA VAL A 115 -8.83 -3.12 8.22
C VAL A 115 -8.23 -2.06 7.29
N LEU A 116 -8.20 -2.36 5.98
CA LEU A 116 -7.69 -1.45 4.97
C LEU A 116 -8.54 -0.17 4.88
N ASP A 117 -9.86 -0.33 4.85
CA ASP A 117 -10.79 0.80 4.78
C ASP A 117 -10.72 1.69 6.04
N GLU A 118 -10.63 1.08 7.24
CA GLU A 118 -10.45 1.77 8.50
C GLU A 118 -9.16 2.61 8.49
N PHE A 119 -8.05 2.00 8.11
CA PHE A 119 -6.75 2.66 8.07
C PHE A 119 -6.71 3.86 7.11
N PHE A 120 -7.19 3.68 5.88
CA PHE A 120 -7.18 4.78 4.92
C PHE A 120 -8.21 5.87 5.24
N ALA A 121 -9.34 5.53 5.84
CA ALA A 121 -10.31 6.53 6.31
C ALA A 121 -9.72 7.42 7.40
N GLU A 122 -8.86 6.87 8.26
CA GLU A 122 -8.20 7.61 9.32
C GLU A 122 -6.99 8.44 8.82
N HIS A 123 -6.13 7.83 8.01
CA HIS A 123 -4.81 8.39 7.73
C HIS A 123 -4.67 9.05 6.35
N CYS A 124 -5.54 8.74 5.40
CA CYS A 124 -5.48 9.29 4.03
C CYS A 124 -6.88 9.44 3.39
N PRO A 125 -7.81 10.15 4.05
CA PRO A 125 -9.21 10.19 3.59
C PRO A 125 -9.40 10.88 2.24
N LYS A 126 -8.47 11.74 1.84
CA LYS A 126 -8.59 12.53 0.59
C LYS A 126 -8.14 11.73 -0.63
N HIS A 127 -7.04 10.97 -0.52
CA HIS A 127 -6.34 10.35 -1.65
C HIS A 127 -6.41 8.82 -1.65
N CYS A 128 -6.88 8.20 -0.56
CA CYS A 128 -6.94 6.76 -0.39
C CYS A 128 -8.34 6.28 0.06
N SER A 129 -9.36 7.09 -0.11
CA SER A 129 -10.73 6.71 0.26
C SER A 129 -11.38 5.82 -0.79
N TYR A 130 -12.48 5.16 -0.43
CA TYR A 130 -13.30 4.41 -1.38
C TYR A 130 -13.72 5.24 -2.61
N ASN A 131 -13.98 6.53 -2.42
CA ASN A 131 -14.37 7.44 -3.50
C ASN A 131 -13.17 8.00 -4.31
N ASN A 132 -11.98 7.83 -3.81
CA ASN A 132 -10.73 8.23 -4.46
C ASN A 132 -9.61 7.22 -4.16
N PRO A 133 -9.77 5.96 -4.60
CA PRO A 133 -8.82 4.91 -4.27
C PRO A 133 -7.50 5.08 -5.05
N PRO A 134 -6.35 4.80 -4.44
CA PRO A 134 -5.11 4.74 -5.17
C PRO A 134 -5.13 3.57 -6.15
N PRO A 135 -4.32 3.61 -7.21
CA PRO A 135 -4.10 2.43 -8.05
C PRO A 135 -3.56 1.29 -7.21
N SER A 136 -4.31 0.19 -7.18
CA SER A 136 -3.96 -0.96 -6.37
C SER A 136 -4.23 -2.27 -7.08
N GLU A 137 -3.47 -3.28 -6.69
CA GLU A 137 -3.62 -4.66 -7.14
C GLU A 137 -3.64 -5.58 -5.93
N VAL A 138 -4.46 -6.62 -6.00
CA VAL A 138 -4.50 -7.69 -5.02
C VAL A 138 -4.15 -9.00 -5.73
N ILE A 139 -3.06 -9.63 -5.31
CA ILE A 139 -2.49 -10.82 -5.94
C ILE A 139 -2.49 -11.96 -4.93
N GLY A 140 -3.14 -13.06 -5.30
CA GLY A 140 -3.10 -14.30 -4.50
C GLY A 140 -1.80 -15.04 -4.72
N VAL A 141 -1.15 -15.47 -3.63
CA VAL A 141 0.10 -16.22 -3.64
C VAL A 141 0.00 -17.52 -2.85
N ALA A 142 0.80 -18.51 -3.23
CA ALA A 142 0.86 -19.80 -2.52
C ALA A 142 1.63 -19.69 -1.20
N ALA A 143 2.67 -18.85 -1.16
CA ALA A 143 3.54 -18.65 0.00
C ALA A 143 4.09 -17.23 0.02
N LEU A 144 4.48 -16.77 1.20
CA LEU A 144 5.29 -15.60 1.46
C LEU A 144 6.62 -16.03 2.09
N ALA A 145 7.48 -15.09 2.42
CA ALA A 145 8.84 -15.37 2.92
C ALA A 145 8.88 -16.25 4.17
N GLN A 146 7.84 -16.17 5.01
CA GLN A 146 7.71 -17.00 6.22
C GLN A 146 6.35 -17.72 6.23
N PRO A 147 6.27 -18.92 6.86
CA PRO A 147 5.06 -19.76 6.87
C PRO A 147 3.81 -19.06 7.40
N ASP A 148 3.96 -18.26 8.46
CA ASP A 148 2.86 -17.65 9.19
C ASP A 148 2.44 -16.28 8.64
N LEU A 149 3.18 -15.75 7.67
CA LEU A 149 2.80 -14.52 6.97
C LEU A 149 1.58 -14.77 6.07
N VAL A 150 0.62 -13.85 6.11
CA VAL A 150 -0.61 -13.93 5.30
C VAL A 150 -0.74 -12.80 4.30
N VAL A 151 0.01 -11.73 4.47
CA VAL A 151 0.02 -10.56 3.59
C VAL A 151 1.40 -9.93 3.49
N GLU A 152 1.71 -9.40 2.32
CA GLU A 152 2.89 -8.58 2.05
C GLU A 152 2.45 -7.37 1.21
N LEU A 153 3.02 -6.20 1.48
CA LEU A 153 2.67 -4.94 0.85
C LEU A 153 3.88 -4.35 0.14
N VAL A 154 3.69 -4.00 -1.13
CA VAL A 154 4.67 -3.25 -1.95
C VAL A 154 4.08 -1.92 -2.37
N VAL A 155 4.85 -0.85 -2.21
CA VAL A 155 4.38 0.52 -2.44
C VAL A 155 5.35 1.30 -3.31
N ILE A 156 4.79 2.11 -4.19
CA ILE A 156 5.50 3.18 -4.90
C ILE A 156 4.83 4.50 -4.52
N ALA A 157 5.63 5.46 -4.08
CA ALA A 157 5.18 6.81 -3.76
C ALA A 157 6.06 7.88 -4.41
N ALA A 158 5.52 9.05 -4.66
CA ALA A 158 6.29 10.18 -5.16
C ALA A 158 6.95 10.95 -4.01
N LEU A 159 8.09 11.58 -4.29
CA LEU A 159 8.72 12.53 -3.38
C LEU A 159 8.27 13.94 -3.78
N PRO A 160 7.61 14.67 -2.87
CA PRO A 160 7.31 16.08 -3.06
C PRO A 160 8.57 16.94 -2.99
N ASP A 161 8.39 18.26 -3.18
CA ASP A 161 9.43 19.27 -3.06
C ASP A 161 9.99 19.42 -1.64
#